data_813450c380bd39105040ba476e2ce497
#
_entry.id   813450c380bd39105040ba476e2ce497
#
_cell.length_a   1.000
_cell.length_b   1.000
_cell.length_c   1.000
_cell.angle_alpha   90.00
_cell.angle_beta   90.00
_cell.angle_gamma   90.00
#
_symmetry.space_group_name_H-M   'P 1'
#
loop_
_entity.id
_entity.type
_entity.pdbx_description
1 polymer ?
#
loop_
_entity_poly.entity_id
_entity_poly.type
_entity_poly.pdbx_seq_one_letter_code
_entity_poly.pdbx_strand_id
1 'polypeptide(L)'
;MKPLSPKTLEKMYAGLGISADTADLLHRYWLCFSNLYGVISVRDAWNVFRNYEGTGLLHKKDFLAFSGIVQREPGHPYAVIELKEAYAGETTEDPADRLIVNGRLIGSGYGKFALLYATVEKQAGKPYWLPERKEDLLANTEDRFFLSREGKEMVHFLSSLRTDGRYRNYEGKPEGTLLDLDGRPVAGKRLPEFALYTRSEQVDIEYFKSEAKKEGLRREYAKTALEKVLDRIFTDLQTGGVLPDRSPGMSMQILLDLLCGDLGVSLTKAQAERLIGLYAELNNRSRLWLNRGWRPDEMGRGRRPGLPERLSAGPGLKKLMEQDPGARAEFERRLADLGIVLEED
;
A
#
# COMPACT_ATOMS: atom_id res chain seq x y z
N MET A 1 -16.45 -11.94 9.78
CA MET A 1 -17.02 -13.32 9.69
C MET A 1 -16.20 -14.26 10.58
N LYS A 2 -16.78 -15.34 11.18
CA LYS A 2 -16.03 -16.25 12.06
C LYS A 2 -15.20 -17.23 11.20
N PRO A 3 -13.89 -17.43 11.51
CA PRO A 3 -13.04 -18.40 10.82
C PRO A 3 -13.61 -19.83 10.92
N LEU A 4 -13.35 -20.62 9.87
CA LEU A 4 -13.72 -22.04 9.83
C LEU A 4 -12.64 -22.91 10.45
N SER A 5 -13.03 -24.09 10.95
CA SER A 5 -12.06 -25.09 11.38
C SER A 5 -11.31 -25.70 10.19
N PRO A 6 -10.05 -26.16 10.34
CA PRO A 6 -9.30 -26.81 9.27
C PRO A 6 -10.06 -27.96 8.60
N LYS A 7 -10.74 -28.79 9.40
CA LYS A 7 -11.54 -29.94 8.90
C LYS A 7 -12.73 -29.47 8.04
N THR A 8 -13.31 -28.30 8.36
CA THR A 8 -14.41 -27.75 7.56
C THR A 8 -13.90 -27.18 6.26
N LEU A 9 -12.76 -26.46 6.30
CA LEU A 9 -12.09 -25.94 5.11
C LEU A 9 -11.73 -27.07 4.12
N GLU A 10 -11.11 -28.14 4.60
CA GLU A 10 -10.76 -29.32 3.79
C GLU A 10 -11.99 -29.89 3.06
N LYS A 11 -13.12 -30.03 3.75
CA LYS A 11 -14.36 -30.48 3.13
C LYS A 11 -14.89 -29.52 2.06
N MET A 12 -14.75 -28.20 2.31
CA MET A 12 -15.20 -27.20 1.34
C MET A 12 -14.32 -27.19 0.09
N TYR A 13 -13.01 -27.30 0.23
CA TYR A 13 -12.09 -27.44 -0.90
C TYR A 13 -12.35 -28.71 -1.69
N ALA A 14 -12.52 -29.85 -1.03
CA ALA A 14 -12.92 -31.09 -1.70
C ALA A 14 -14.24 -30.96 -2.47
N GLY A 15 -15.19 -30.20 -1.94
CA GLY A 15 -16.49 -29.94 -2.59
C GLY A 15 -16.41 -29.05 -3.83
N LEU A 16 -15.33 -28.25 -4.00
CA LEU A 16 -15.12 -27.44 -5.21
C LEU A 16 -14.77 -28.29 -6.45
N GLY A 17 -14.23 -29.50 -6.27
CA GLY A 17 -13.80 -30.34 -7.37
C GLY A 17 -12.56 -29.82 -8.11
N ILE A 18 -11.79 -28.92 -7.51
CA ILE A 18 -10.48 -28.45 -8.01
C ILE A 18 -9.34 -29.27 -7.36
N SER A 19 -8.22 -29.43 -8.07
CA SER A 19 -7.05 -30.09 -7.52
C SER A 19 -6.37 -29.23 -6.43
N ALA A 20 -5.60 -29.86 -5.54
CA ALA A 20 -4.78 -29.15 -4.56
C ALA A 20 -3.82 -28.17 -5.25
N ASP A 21 -3.15 -28.57 -6.34
CA ASP A 21 -2.25 -27.73 -7.12
C ASP A 21 -2.97 -26.49 -7.68
N THR A 22 -4.23 -26.64 -8.10
CA THR A 22 -5.04 -25.50 -8.58
C THR A 22 -5.40 -24.56 -7.42
N ALA A 23 -5.75 -25.10 -6.26
CA ALA A 23 -6.01 -24.29 -5.07
C ALA A 23 -4.76 -23.51 -4.62
N ASP A 24 -3.60 -24.15 -4.58
CA ASP A 24 -2.31 -23.50 -4.26
C ASP A 24 -1.95 -22.42 -5.28
N LEU A 25 -2.20 -22.68 -6.57
CA LEU A 25 -2.00 -21.67 -7.61
C LEU A 25 -2.90 -20.46 -7.40
N LEU A 26 -4.17 -20.66 -7.05
CA LEU A 26 -5.10 -19.58 -6.74
C LEU A 26 -4.65 -18.75 -5.53
N HIS A 27 -4.20 -19.39 -4.45
CA HIS A 27 -3.64 -18.70 -3.29
C HIS A 27 -2.41 -17.86 -3.67
N ARG A 28 -1.54 -18.37 -4.54
CA ARG A 28 -0.38 -17.62 -5.05
C ARG A 28 -0.81 -16.41 -5.86
N TYR A 29 -1.82 -16.52 -6.73
CA TYR A 29 -2.37 -15.37 -7.46
C TYR A 29 -2.96 -14.32 -6.52
N TRP A 30 -3.71 -14.75 -5.49
CA TRP A 30 -4.35 -13.82 -4.56
C TRP A 30 -3.33 -13.10 -3.69
N LEU A 31 -2.31 -13.82 -3.24
CA LEU A 31 -1.19 -13.22 -2.55
C LEU A 31 -0.46 -12.20 -3.44
N CYS A 32 -0.20 -12.59 -4.69
CA CYS A 32 0.40 -11.71 -5.69
C CYS A 32 -0.46 -10.44 -5.92
N PHE A 33 -1.76 -10.59 -6.13
CA PHE A 33 -2.67 -9.47 -6.34
C PHE A 33 -2.70 -8.53 -5.13
N SER A 34 -2.75 -9.08 -3.92
CA SER A 34 -2.75 -8.29 -2.70
C SER A 34 -1.43 -7.52 -2.50
N ASN A 35 -0.29 -8.14 -2.81
CA ASN A 35 1.01 -7.49 -2.70
C ASN A 35 1.23 -6.43 -3.78
N LEU A 36 0.76 -6.69 -5.01
CA LEU A 36 1.00 -5.82 -6.16
C LEU A 36 0.01 -4.67 -6.26
N TYR A 37 -1.25 -4.92 -5.95
CA TYR A 37 -2.33 -3.95 -6.13
C TYR A 37 -2.92 -3.42 -4.82
N GLY A 38 -2.62 -4.05 -3.68
CA GLY A 38 -3.21 -3.74 -2.38
C GLY A 38 -4.68 -4.18 -2.27
N VAL A 39 -5.47 -3.83 -3.27
CA VAL A 39 -6.88 -4.22 -3.38
C VAL A 39 -7.27 -4.46 -4.84
N ILE A 40 -8.05 -5.51 -5.08
CA ILE A 40 -8.62 -5.84 -6.39
C ILE A 40 -9.97 -6.55 -6.20
N SER A 41 -10.94 -6.28 -7.07
CA SER A 41 -12.20 -7.04 -7.07
C SER A 41 -11.96 -8.47 -7.54
N VAL A 42 -12.76 -9.43 -7.05
CA VAL A 42 -12.70 -10.82 -7.54
C VAL A 42 -13.04 -10.89 -9.05
N ARG A 43 -13.86 -9.96 -9.55
CA ARG A 43 -14.17 -9.80 -10.98
C ARG A 43 -12.91 -9.48 -11.79
N ASP A 44 -12.14 -8.49 -11.37
CA ASP A 44 -10.91 -8.08 -12.05
C ASP A 44 -9.81 -9.14 -11.88
N ALA A 45 -9.71 -9.72 -10.68
CA ALA A 45 -8.80 -10.82 -10.41
C ALA A 45 -9.04 -12.02 -11.33
N TRP A 46 -10.32 -12.36 -11.60
CA TRP A 46 -10.67 -13.38 -12.60
C TRP A 46 -10.20 -13.01 -14.01
N ASN A 47 -10.38 -11.74 -14.42
CA ASN A 47 -9.94 -11.29 -15.73
C ASN A 47 -8.42 -11.41 -15.90
N VAL A 48 -7.66 -11.01 -14.86
CA VAL A 48 -6.19 -11.15 -14.84
C VAL A 48 -5.78 -12.63 -14.85
N PHE A 49 -6.37 -13.46 -13.99
CA PHE A 49 -6.10 -14.90 -13.94
C PHE A 49 -6.34 -15.55 -15.31
N ARG A 50 -7.50 -15.31 -15.92
CA ARG A 50 -7.84 -15.86 -17.23
C ARG A 50 -6.89 -15.40 -18.33
N ASN A 51 -6.35 -14.20 -18.25
CA ASN A 51 -5.38 -13.68 -19.24
C ASN A 51 -4.10 -14.52 -19.28
N TYR A 52 -3.67 -15.05 -18.13
CA TYR A 52 -2.44 -15.85 -18.03
C TYR A 52 -2.66 -17.37 -18.12
N GLU A 53 -3.76 -17.88 -17.58
CA GLU A 53 -4.03 -19.32 -17.49
C GLU A 53 -5.01 -19.82 -18.57
N GLY A 54 -5.64 -18.89 -19.31
CA GLY A 54 -6.68 -19.24 -20.28
C GLY A 54 -8.00 -19.68 -19.62
N THR A 55 -8.85 -20.36 -20.39
CA THR A 55 -10.18 -20.77 -19.95
C THR A 55 -10.28 -22.25 -19.58
N GLY A 56 -9.23 -23.03 -19.81
CA GLY A 56 -9.25 -24.50 -19.65
C GLY A 56 -8.93 -24.98 -18.25
N LEU A 57 -8.24 -24.18 -17.44
CA LEU A 57 -7.76 -24.60 -16.12
C LEU A 57 -8.89 -24.57 -15.08
N LEU A 58 -9.75 -23.56 -15.12
CA LEU A 58 -10.77 -23.32 -14.10
C LEU A 58 -11.98 -22.59 -14.71
N HIS A 59 -13.18 -22.91 -14.24
CA HIS A 59 -14.37 -22.15 -14.60
C HIS A 59 -14.57 -20.94 -13.65
N LYS A 60 -15.17 -19.86 -14.17
CA LYS A 60 -15.45 -18.65 -13.39
C LYS A 60 -16.24 -18.96 -12.11
N LYS A 61 -17.24 -19.86 -12.19
CA LYS A 61 -18.05 -20.25 -11.02
C LYS A 61 -17.20 -20.81 -9.88
N ASP A 62 -16.16 -21.60 -10.20
CA ASP A 62 -15.30 -22.26 -9.21
C ASP A 62 -14.32 -21.26 -8.62
N PHE A 63 -13.81 -20.30 -9.42
CA PHE A 63 -13.03 -19.16 -8.94
C PHE A 63 -13.82 -18.28 -7.95
N LEU A 64 -15.09 -18.00 -8.26
CA LEU A 64 -15.97 -17.25 -7.37
C LEU A 64 -16.31 -18.04 -6.10
N ALA A 65 -16.54 -19.34 -6.21
CA ALA A 65 -16.79 -20.21 -5.05
C ALA A 65 -15.55 -20.31 -4.14
N PHE A 66 -14.35 -20.41 -4.71
CA PHE A 66 -13.08 -20.35 -3.99
C PHE A 66 -12.97 -19.08 -3.14
N SER A 67 -13.40 -17.92 -3.66
CA SER A 67 -13.41 -16.67 -2.90
C SER A 67 -14.21 -16.76 -1.60
N GLY A 68 -15.33 -17.48 -1.61
CA GLY A 68 -16.17 -17.67 -0.42
C GLY A 68 -15.56 -18.59 0.64
N ILE A 69 -14.67 -19.52 0.24
CA ILE A 69 -13.93 -20.37 1.17
C ILE A 69 -12.83 -19.54 1.84
N VAL A 70 -12.00 -18.87 1.03
CA VAL A 70 -10.85 -18.08 1.50
C VAL A 70 -11.29 -16.92 2.39
N GLN A 71 -12.45 -16.33 2.18
CA GLN A 71 -13.03 -15.33 3.08
C GLN A 71 -13.09 -15.79 4.54
N ARG A 72 -13.19 -17.09 4.77
CA ARG A 72 -13.34 -17.71 6.08
C ARG A 72 -12.11 -18.50 6.54
N GLU A 73 -11.05 -18.47 5.75
CA GLU A 73 -9.79 -19.13 6.02
C GLU A 73 -8.83 -18.16 6.71
N PRO A 74 -8.35 -18.49 7.93
CA PRO A 74 -7.39 -17.65 8.65
C PRO A 74 -5.95 -17.92 8.18
N GLY A 75 -5.05 -16.98 8.50
CA GLY A 75 -3.59 -17.20 8.36
C GLY A 75 -2.98 -16.68 7.06
N HIS A 76 -3.75 -16.10 6.17
CA HIS A 76 -3.21 -15.45 4.96
C HIS A 76 -2.85 -13.98 5.23
N PRO A 77 -1.80 -13.43 4.57
CA PRO A 77 -1.46 -12.00 4.66
C PRO A 77 -2.44 -11.11 3.88
N TYR A 78 -3.44 -11.69 3.26
CA TYR A 78 -4.55 -11.03 2.59
C TYR A 78 -5.90 -11.51 3.14
N ALA A 79 -6.94 -10.74 2.91
CA ALA A 79 -8.31 -11.10 3.25
C ALA A 79 -9.22 -10.97 2.02
N VAL A 80 -10.30 -11.73 2.01
CA VAL A 80 -11.42 -11.53 1.10
C VAL A 80 -12.59 -10.97 1.90
N ILE A 81 -13.12 -9.84 1.47
CA ILE A 81 -14.22 -9.16 2.16
C ILE A 81 -15.38 -8.91 1.21
N GLU A 82 -16.61 -8.98 1.74
CA GLU A 82 -17.80 -8.55 1.00
C GLU A 82 -17.78 -7.03 0.83
N LEU A 83 -18.24 -6.55 -0.33
CA LEU A 83 -18.30 -5.11 -0.58
C LEU A 83 -19.12 -4.38 0.47
N LYS A 84 -20.24 -4.98 0.92
CA LYS A 84 -21.10 -4.47 1.99
C LYS A 84 -20.44 -4.41 3.38
N GLU A 85 -19.37 -5.16 3.62
CA GLU A 85 -18.60 -5.07 4.87
C GLU A 85 -17.69 -3.83 4.87
N ALA A 86 -17.18 -3.47 3.69
CA ALA A 86 -16.31 -2.32 3.52
C ALA A 86 -17.12 -1.02 3.36
N TYR A 87 -18.18 -1.03 2.57
CA TYR A 87 -18.94 0.16 2.21
C TYR A 87 -20.37 0.09 2.74
N ALA A 88 -20.69 0.94 3.72
CA ALA A 88 -22.03 1.05 4.27
C ALA A 88 -23.03 1.52 3.18
N GLY A 89 -24.11 0.78 3.02
CA GLY A 89 -25.14 1.07 2.00
C GLY A 89 -25.01 0.22 0.72
N GLU A 90 -23.89 -0.48 0.52
CA GLU A 90 -23.80 -1.46 -0.57
C GLU A 90 -24.62 -2.70 -0.23
N THR A 91 -25.42 -3.14 -1.21
CA THR A 91 -26.36 -4.27 -1.04
C THR A 91 -26.02 -5.44 -1.97
N THR A 92 -24.99 -5.31 -2.80
CA THR A 92 -24.62 -6.39 -3.74
C THR A 92 -24.21 -7.64 -2.96
N GLU A 93 -24.69 -8.79 -3.44
CA GLU A 93 -24.31 -10.12 -2.98
C GLU A 93 -23.58 -10.91 -4.08
N ASP A 94 -23.26 -10.26 -5.22
CA ASP A 94 -22.50 -10.92 -6.28
C ASP A 94 -21.09 -11.28 -5.76
N PRO A 95 -20.73 -12.57 -5.72
CA PRO A 95 -19.38 -12.98 -5.29
C PRO A 95 -18.25 -12.36 -6.13
N ALA A 96 -18.55 -11.88 -7.34
CA ALA A 96 -17.58 -11.20 -8.17
C ALA A 96 -17.20 -9.79 -7.66
N ASP A 97 -18.05 -9.19 -6.84
CA ASP A 97 -17.81 -7.86 -6.26
C ASP A 97 -17.05 -7.91 -4.94
N ARG A 98 -16.76 -9.10 -4.38
CA ARG A 98 -15.85 -9.26 -3.24
C ARG A 98 -14.51 -8.63 -3.55
N LEU A 99 -13.83 -8.16 -2.51
CA LEU A 99 -12.51 -7.55 -2.61
C LEU A 99 -11.45 -8.50 -2.03
N ILE A 100 -10.39 -8.73 -2.79
CA ILE A 100 -9.14 -9.31 -2.31
C ILE A 100 -8.30 -8.14 -1.81
N VAL A 101 -7.97 -8.11 -0.52
CA VAL A 101 -7.36 -6.95 0.16
C VAL A 101 -6.09 -7.39 0.88
N ASN A 102 -5.01 -6.64 0.74
CA ASN A 102 -3.81 -6.84 1.55
C ASN A 102 -4.13 -6.56 3.03
N GLY A 103 -3.70 -7.43 3.93
CA GLY A 103 -3.99 -7.31 5.36
C GLY A 103 -3.58 -5.98 5.99
N ARG A 104 -2.55 -5.32 5.44
CA ARG A 104 -2.10 -3.99 5.91
C ARG A 104 -3.10 -2.85 5.63
N LEU A 105 -4.08 -3.05 4.73
CA LEU A 105 -5.15 -2.09 4.47
C LEU A 105 -6.33 -2.23 5.44
N ILE A 106 -6.30 -3.24 6.30
CA ILE A 106 -7.36 -3.55 7.26
C ILE A 106 -6.81 -3.28 8.66
N GLY A 107 -7.24 -2.19 9.27
CA GLY A 107 -6.92 -1.84 10.64
C GLY A 107 -7.82 -2.51 11.67
N SER A 108 -7.83 -1.98 12.88
CA SER A 108 -8.70 -2.40 13.98
C SER A 108 -9.62 -1.27 14.45
N GLY A 109 -10.73 -1.60 15.06
CA GLY A 109 -11.64 -0.62 15.66
C GLY A 109 -12.36 0.30 14.68
N TYR A 110 -12.68 1.50 15.16
CA TYR A 110 -13.31 2.55 14.35
C TYR A 110 -12.31 3.05 13.29
N GLY A 111 -12.72 3.05 12.03
CA GLY A 111 -11.83 3.39 10.92
C GLY A 111 -11.06 2.20 10.35
N LYS A 112 -11.47 0.97 10.68
CA LYS A 112 -10.87 -0.29 10.21
C LYS A 112 -10.51 -0.29 8.71
N PHE A 113 -11.29 0.36 7.85
CA PHE A 113 -11.11 0.40 6.41
C PHE A 113 -10.62 1.75 5.86
N ALA A 114 -10.13 2.65 6.71
CA ALA A 114 -9.69 3.98 6.27
C ALA A 114 -8.60 3.93 5.19
N LEU A 115 -7.58 3.08 5.36
CA LEU A 115 -6.52 2.87 4.37
C LEU A 115 -7.05 2.24 3.08
N LEU A 116 -7.99 1.30 3.19
CA LEU A 116 -8.64 0.69 2.03
C LEU A 116 -9.38 1.74 1.20
N TYR A 117 -10.18 2.60 1.83
CA TYR A 117 -10.92 3.65 1.13
C TYR A 117 -9.99 4.62 0.42
N ALA A 118 -8.96 5.11 1.12
CA ALA A 118 -7.97 6.02 0.53
C ALA A 118 -7.24 5.38 -0.67
N THR A 119 -6.95 4.07 -0.59
CA THR A 119 -6.30 3.35 -1.69
C THR A 119 -7.23 3.20 -2.88
N VAL A 120 -8.48 2.77 -2.67
CA VAL A 120 -9.49 2.59 -3.74
C VAL A 120 -9.77 3.90 -4.45
N GLU A 121 -9.95 5.01 -3.71
CA GLU A 121 -10.16 6.33 -4.27
C GLU A 121 -9.03 6.74 -5.22
N LYS A 122 -7.78 6.55 -4.81
CA LYS A 122 -6.61 6.88 -5.61
C LYS A 122 -6.38 5.94 -6.80
N GLN A 123 -6.91 4.72 -6.75
CA GLN A 123 -6.89 3.76 -7.83
C GLN A 123 -7.94 4.03 -8.92
N ALA A 124 -8.96 4.82 -8.62
CA ALA A 124 -10.09 5.05 -9.53
C ALA A 124 -9.63 5.48 -10.92
N GLY A 125 -10.18 4.85 -11.96
CA GLY A 125 -9.86 5.15 -13.37
C GLY A 125 -8.49 4.68 -13.86
N LYS A 126 -7.64 4.08 -13.03
CA LYS A 126 -6.34 3.56 -13.45
C LYS A 126 -6.46 2.09 -13.87
N PRO A 127 -5.78 1.66 -14.96
CA PRO A 127 -5.70 0.25 -15.33
C PRO A 127 -4.75 -0.50 -14.38
N TYR A 128 -4.91 -1.82 -14.29
CA TYR A 128 -3.94 -2.67 -13.60
C TYR A 128 -2.66 -2.82 -14.44
N TRP A 129 -1.51 -2.76 -13.79
CA TRP A 129 -0.25 -3.16 -14.43
C TRP A 129 -0.25 -4.68 -14.62
N LEU A 130 -0.05 -5.12 -15.86
CA LEU A 130 0.02 -6.53 -16.22
C LEU A 130 1.36 -6.78 -16.93
N PRO A 131 2.28 -7.56 -16.35
CA PRO A 131 3.52 -7.93 -17.03
C PRO A 131 3.22 -8.86 -18.21
N GLU A 132 4.14 -8.91 -19.18
CA GLU A 132 4.00 -9.78 -20.35
C GLU A 132 4.04 -11.27 -19.96
N ARG A 133 4.85 -11.62 -18.96
CA ARG A 133 5.03 -13.00 -18.51
C ARG A 133 4.36 -13.25 -17.17
N LYS A 134 3.74 -14.42 -17.06
CA LYS A 134 3.11 -14.90 -15.82
C LYS A 134 4.09 -14.97 -14.64
N GLU A 135 5.33 -15.39 -14.92
CA GLU A 135 6.38 -15.53 -13.90
C GLU A 135 6.70 -14.18 -13.24
N ASP A 136 6.70 -13.10 -14.02
CA ASP A 136 6.93 -11.74 -13.51
C ASP A 136 5.77 -11.24 -12.63
N LEU A 137 4.54 -11.67 -12.93
CA LEU A 137 3.39 -11.44 -12.07
C LEU A 137 3.55 -12.23 -10.75
N LEU A 138 3.74 -13.55 -10.84
CA LEU A 138 3.83 -14.44 -9.70
C LEU A 138 5.09 -14.24 -8.85
N ALA A 139 6.10 -13.53 -9.35
CA ALA A 139 7.24 -13.09 -8.53
C ALA A 139 6.82 -12.13 -7.38
N ASN A 140 5.61 -11.55 -7.43
CA ASN A 140 5.08 -10.67 -6.38
C ASN A 140 4.35 -11.45 -5.25
N THR A 141 4.48 -12.78 -5.17
CA THR A 141 4.04 -13.54 -4.00
C THR A 141 4.86 -13.20 -2.75
N GLU A 142 6.06 -12.63 -2.91
CA GLU A 142 6.84 -12.04 -1.84
C GLU A 142 6.64 -10.51 -1.83
N ASP A 143 6.62 -9.90 -0.64
CA ASP A 143 6.69 -8.44 -0.51
C ASP A 143 8.09 -7.99 -0.94
N ARG A 144 8.18 -7.45 -2.16
CA ARG A 144 9.45 -7.06 -2.79
C ARG A 144 9.74 -5.57 -2.68
N PHE A 145 8.94 -4.81 -1.94
CA PHE A 145 9.05 -3.36 -1.89
C PHE A 145 10.46 -2.89 -1.51
N PHE A 146 10.99 -3.43 -0.40
CA PHE A 146 12.36 -3.12 0.05
C PHE A 146 13.44 -4.05 -0.52
N LEU A 147 13.10 -5.02 -1.37
CA LEU A 147 14.08 -5.89 -2.02
C LEU A 147 14.65 -5.27 -3.30
N SER A 148 14.06 -4.20 -3.82
CA SER A 148 14.60 -3.42 -4.92
C SER A 148 15.95 -2.81 -4.53
N ARG A 149 16.73 -2.33 -5.52
CA ARG A 149 17.98 -1.62 -5.27
C ARG A 149 17.74 -0.40 -4.38
N GLU A 150 16.77 0.41 -4.72
CA GLU A 150 16.38 1.63 -4.00
C GLU A 150 15.90 1.31 -2.58
N GLY A 151 15.11 0.23 -2.43
CA GLY A 151 14.68 -0.27 -1.13
C GLY A 151 15.83 -0.70 -0.24
N LYS A 152 16.79 -1.46 -0.78
CA LYS A 152 18.00 -1.87 -0.06
C LYS A 152 18.87 -0.68 0.35
N GLU A 153 19.03 0.31 -0.52
CA GLU A 153 19.75 1.54 -0.21
C GLU A 153 19.07 2.33 0.92
N MET A 154 17.73 2.43 0.90
CA MET A 154 16.94 3.03 1.99
C MET A 154 17.14 2.28 3.31
N VAL A 155 16.99 0.96 3.32
CA VAL A 155 17.20 0.12 4.51
C VAL A 155 18.61 0.29 5.06
N HIS A 156 19.63 0.26 4.20
CA HIS A 156 21.03 0.45 4.60
C HIS A 156 21.26 1.82 5.24
N PHE A 157 20.75 2.88 4.63
CA PHE A 157 20.85 4.24 5.15
C PHE A 157 20.20 4.36 6.53
N LEU A 158 18.92 3.94 6.66
CA LEU A 158 18.19 3.99 7.91
C LEU A 158 18.86 3.14 9.02
N SER A 159 19.40 1.97 8.65
CA SER A 159 20.12 1.10 9.59
C SER A 159 21.39 1.73 10.14
N SER A 160 21.96 2.72 9.47
CA SER A 160 23.16 3.44 9.94
C SER A 160 22.85 4.55 10.93
N LEU A 161 21.61 5.02 10.98
CA LEU A 161 21.21 6.13 11.84
C LEU A 161 21.22 5.73 13.32
N ARG A 162 21.61 6.68 14.16
CA ARG A 162 21.68 6.50 15.62
C ARG A 162 20.73 7.46 16.32
N THR A 163 20.11 7.00 17.38
CA THR A 163 19.33 7.83 18.29
C THR A 163 20.23 8.50 19.34
N ASP A 164 19.88 9.73 19.75
CA ASP A 164 20.46 10.36 20.93
C ASP A 164 19.76 9.93 22.24
N GLY A 165 18.72 9.10 22.12
CA GLY A 165 17.98 8.55 23.24
C GLY A 165 16.94 9.50 23.83
N ARG A 166 16.53 10.55 23.11
CA ARG A 166 15.55 11.54 23.59
C ARG A 166 14.44 11.71 22.57
N TYR A 167 13.18 11.58 23.01
CA TYR A 167 12.07 12.01 22.19
C TYR A 167 11.81 13.52 22.32
N ARG A 168 11.25 14.13 21.27
CA ARG A 168 11.07 15.58 21.15
C ARG A 168 9.61 15.92 20.85
N ASN A 169 9.20 17.10 21.25
CA ASN A 169 7.92 17.67 20.83
C ASN A 169 7.98 18.23 19.40
N TYR A 170 6.86 18.75 18.92
CA TYR A 170 6.72 19.33 17.57
C TYR A 170 7.63 20.58 17.36
N GLU A 171 8.12 21.23 18.45
CA GLU A 171 9.09 22.32 18.38
C GLU A 171 10.55 21.82 18.36
N GLY A 172 10.77 20.51 18.38
CA GLY A 172 12.10 19.89 18.44
C GLY A 172 12.75 19.93 19.83
N LYS A 173 12.01 20.31 20.89
CA LYS A 173 12.52 20.35 22.26
C LYS A 173 12.49 18.96 22.89
N PRO A 174 13.59 18.50 23.54
CA PRO A 174 13.59 17.24 24.28
C PRO A 174 12.56 17.25 25.41
N GLU A 175 11.70 16.21 25.46
CA GLU A 175 10.69 16.03 26.50
C GLU A 175 10.99 14.85 27.44
N GLY A 176 11.81 13.90 27.00
CA GLY A 176 12.12 12.73 27.83
C GLY A 176 13.15 11.79 27.23
N THR A 177 13.47 10.75 27.98
CA THR A 177 14.41 9.70 27.58
C THR A 177 13.68 8.54 26.91
N LEU A 178 14.23 8.08 25.78
CA LEU A 178 13.76 6.88 25.11
C LEU A 178 14.29 5.64 25.82
N LEU A 179 13.37 4.74 26.15
CA LEU A 179 13.67 3.45 26.76
C LEU A 179 13.23 2.32 25.82
N ASP A 180 14.01 1.24 25.77
CA ASP A 180 13.59 0.02 25.07
C ASP A 180 12.50 -0.71 25.87
N LEU A 181 12.02 -1.82 25.31
CA LEU A 181 10.97 -2.64 25.93
C LEU A 181 11.35 -3.24 27.30
N ASP A 182 12.64 -3.22 27.64
CA ASP A 182 13.17 -3.65 28.94
C ASP A 182 13.37 -2.47 29.91
N GLY A 183 13.01 -1.24 29.51
CA GLY A 183 13.20 -0.04 30.31
C GLY A 183 14.63 0.50 30.30
N ARG A 184 15.47 0.06 29.36
CA ARG A 184 16.87 0.50 29.28
C ARG A 184 17.01 1.68 28.32
N PRO A 185 17.86 2.68 28.62
CA PRO A 185 18.14 3.79 27.71
C PRO A 185 18.72 3.31 26.38
N VAL A 186 18.29 3.94 25.27
CA VAL A 186 18.70 3.58 23.91
C VAL A 186 19.70 4.54 23.28
N ALA A 187 20.18 5.54 24.01
CA ALA A 187 21.13 6.53 23.51
C ALA A 187 22.35 5.89 22.83
N GLY A 188 22.69 6.35 21.63
CA GLY A 188 23.81 5.85 20.83
C GLY A 188 23.53 4.56 20.05
N LYS A 189 22.40 3.86 20.28
CA LYS A 189 22.03 2.66 19.53
C LYS A 189 21.59 3.01 18.10
N ARG A 190 21.83 2.11 17.14
CA ARG A 190 21.28 2.21 15.79
C ARG A 190 19.83 1.72 15.77
N LEU A 191 19.03 2.19 14.79
CA LEU A 191 17.60 1.87 14.71
C LEU A 191 17.27 0.36 14.71
N PRO A 192 18.07 -0.56 14.13
CA PRO A 192 17.79 -2.00 14.23
C PRO A 192 18.15 -2.63 15.59
N GLU A 193 18.84 -1.90 16.47
CA GLU A 193 19.40 -2.46 17.72
C GLU A 193 18.43 -2.37 18.92
N PHE A 194 17.27 -1.75 18.76
CA PHE A 194 16.29 -1.62 19.84
C PHE A 194 14.86 -1.62 19.32
N ALA A 195 13.97 -2.08 20.17
CA ALA A 195 12.53 -1.97 20.00
C ALA A 195 11.95 -1.09 21.10
N LEU A 196 10.98 -0.25 20.75
CA LEU A 196 10.27 0.60 21.71
C LEU A 196 8.82 0.78 21.25
N TYR A 197 7.97 1.19 22.17
CA TYR A 197 6.66 1.72 21.79
C TYR A 197 6.82 3.20 21.44
N THR A 198 6.24 3.64 20.32
CA THR A 198 6.13 5.08 20.03
C THR A 198 5.24 5.76 21.07
N ARG A 199 5.32 7.10 21.18
CA ARG A 199 4.51 7.85 22.15
C ARG A 199 3.01 7.59 21.98
N SER A 200 2.52 7.52 20.74
CA SER A 200 1.13 7.18 20.44
C SER A 200 0.77 5.76 20.92
N GLU A 201 1.63 4.78 20.63
CA GLU A 201 1.42 3.40 21.07
C GLU A 201 1.47 3.27 22.61
N GLN A 202 2.31 4.05 23.29
CA GLN A 202 2.36 4.08 24.77
C GLN A 202 1.05 4.57 25.37
N VAL A 203 0.43 5.62 24.80
CA VAL A 203 -0.87 6.12 25.22
C VAL A 203 -1.95 5.07 25.01
N ASP A 204 -1.95 4.42 23.85
CA ASP A 204 -2.90 3.35 23.57
C ASP A 204 -2.73 2.16 24.49
N ILE A 205 -1.48 1.76 24.79
CA ILE A 205 -1.18 0.71 25.76
C ILE A 205 -1.67 1.08 27.15
N GLU A 206 -1.49 2.33 27.60
CA GLU A 206 -2.00 2.78 28.89
C GLU A 206 -3.52 2.77 28.96
N TYR A 207 -4.17 3.18 27.89
CA TYR A 207 -5.63 3.12 27.76
C TYR A 207 -6.16 1.68 27.78
N PHE A 208 -5.47 0.73 27.10
CA PHE A 208 -5.87 -0.67 26.99
C PHE A 208 -5.16 -1.61 28.00
N LYS A 209 -4.45 -1.10 28.99
CA LYS A 209 -3.71 -1.94 29.98
C LYS A 209 -4.56 -3.05 30.63
N SER A 210 -5.84 -2.82 30.81
CA SER A 210 -6.75 -3.83 31.37
C SER A 210 -7.10 -4.94 30.35
N GLU A 211 -7.24 -4.60 29.08
CA GLU A 211 -7.51 -5.53 27.98
C GLU A 211 -6.20 -6.22 27.52
N ALA A 212 -5.11 -5.48 27.41
CA ALA A 212 -3.79 -5.99 27.05
C ALA A 212 -3.26 -7.07 28.02
N LYS A 213 -3.62 -6.99 29.31
CA LYS A 213 -3.34 -8.06 30.30
C LYS A 213 -4.07 -9.35 30.00
N LYS A 214 -5.26 -9.28 29.39
CA LYS A 214 -6.06 -10.47 29.04
C LYS A 214 -5.62 -11.13 27.74
N GLU A 215 -5.13 -10.35 26.77
CA GLU A 215 -4.73 -10.86 25.45
C GLU A 215 -3.21 -11.13 25.30
N GLY A 216 -2.41 -10.76 26.33
CA GLY A 216 -0.96 -10.92 26.31
C GLY A 216 -0.35 -10.19 25.12
N LEU A 217 -0.21 -8.85 25.22
CA LEU A 217 0.66 -8.07 24.30
C LEU A 217 2.06 -8.68 24.36
N ARG A 218 2.34 -9.58 23.42
CA ARG A 218 3.56 -10.37 23.43
C ARG A 218 4.69 -9.52 22.89
N ARG A 219 5.80 -9.49 23.63
CA ARG A 219 7.08 -8.89 23.17
C ARG A 219 7.51 -9.41 21.79
N GLU A 220 7.07 -10.61 21.42
CA GLU A 220 7.35 -11.23 20.11
C GLU A 220 6.79 -10.45 18.91
N TYR A 221 5.83 -9.53 19.12
CA TYR A 221 5.29 -8.66 18.08
C TYR A 221 5.86 -7.23 18.09
N ALA A 222 6.79 -6.96 19.02
CA ALA A 222 7.37 -5.63 19.12
C ALA A 222 8.37 -5.41 17.99
N LYS A 223 8.08 -4.43 17.14
CA LYS A 223 8.95 -4.04 16.04
C LYS A 223 10.12 -3.22 16.52
N THR A 224 11.29 -3.42 15.89
CA THR A 224 12.43 -2.54 16.06
C THR A 224 12.12 -1.12 15.57
N ALA A 225 12.89 -0.13 16.00
CA ALA A 225 12.74 1.25 15.51
C ALA A 225 12.90 1.32 13.98
N LEU A 226 13.81 0.52 13.40
CA LEU A 226 13.97 0.42 11.95
C LEU A 226 12.70 -0.11 11.28
N GLU A 227 12.14 -1.22 11.76
CA GLU A 227 10.92 -1.81 11.18
C GLU A 227 9.74 -0.84 11.23
N LYS A 228 9.59 -0.04 12.29
CA LYS A 228 8.54 1.00 12.38
C LYS A 228 8.72 2.08 11.31
N VAL A 229 9.95 2.54 11.09
CA VAL A 229 10.25 3.52 10.02
C VAL A 229 9.97 2.94 8.65
N LEU A 230 10.37 1.68 8.40
CA LEU A 230 10.11 1.00 7.13
C LEU A 230 8.61 0.79 6.89
N ASP A 231 7.86 0.36 7.91
CA ASP A 231 6.40 0.24 7.82
C ASP A 231 5.74 1.58 7.51
N ARG A 232 6.25 2.66 8.10
CA ARG A 232 5.73 4.01 7.82
C ARG A 232 5.98 4.42 6.37
N ILE A 233 7.21 4.27 5.87
CA ILE A 233 7.57 4.54 4.48
C ILE A 233 6.70 3.70 3.54
N PHE A 234 6.58 2.41 3.80
CA PHE A 234 5.76 1.51 3.00
C PHE A 234 4.30 2.00 2.94
N THR A 235 3.69 2.24 4.10
CA THR A 235 2.30 2.67 4.17
C THR A 235 2.09 4.00 3.43
N ASP A 236 2.95 4.99 3.67
CA ASP A 236 2.83 6.30 3.04
C ASP A 236 2.96 6.22 1.51
N LEU A 237 3.93 5.47 0.99
CA LEU A 237 4.12 5.34 -0.45
C LEU A 237 3.01 4.49 -1.10
N GLN A 238 2.60 3.39 -0.48
CA GLN A 238 1.59 2.49 -1.03
C GLN A 238 0.17 3.08 -1.01
N THR A 239 -0.15 3.90 -0.01
CA THR A 239 -1.50 4.48 0.16
C THR A 239 -1.57 5.97 -0.14
N GLY A 240 -0.42 6.62 -0.35
CA GLY A 240 -0.31 8.06 -0.58
C GLY A 240 -0.66 8.91 0.65
N GLY A 241 -0.43 8.37 1.85
CA GLY A 241 -0.78 8.97 3.14
C GLY A 241 -2.24 8.75 3.56
N VAL A 242 -2.47 8.71 4.86
CA VAL A 242 -3.78 8.32 5.45
C VAL A 242 -4.82 9.44 5.41
N LEU A 243 -4.43 10.67 5.16
CA LEU A 243 -5.34 11.82 5.19
C LEU A 243 -5.55 12.39 3.79
N PRO A 244 -6.81 12.44 3.31
CA PRO A 244 -7.16 12.89 1.95
C PRO A 244 -6.70 14.31 1.61
N ASP A 245 -6.56 15.16 2.62
CA ASP A 245 -6.23 16.58 2.55
C ASP A 245 -4.74 16.90 2.75
N ARG A 246 -3.89 15.90 2.97
CA ARG A 246 -2.45 16.12 3.09
C ARG A 246 -1.76 16.13 1.74
N SER A 247 -1.06 17.22 1.44
CA SER A 247 -0.21 17.34 0.27
C SER A 247 0.94 16.32 0.29
N PRO A 248 1.51 15.93 -0.87
CA PRO A 248 2.64 14.99 -0.95
C PRO A 248 3.86 15.36 -0.07
N GLY A 249 4.04 16.64 0.22
CA GLY A 249 5.11 17.12 1.12
C GLY A 249 4.91 16.76 2.59
N MET A 250 3.69 16.40 3.01
CA MET A 250 3.42 16.05 4.41
C MET A 250 3.84 14.62 4.76
N SER A 251 3.94 13.69 3.81
CA SER A 251 4.45 12.34 4.08
C SER A 251 5.91 12.38 4.54
N MET A 252 6.74 13.23 3.93
CA MET A 252 8.12 13.43 4.36
C MET A 252 8.20 14.09 5.74
N GLN A 253 7.33 15.07 6.03
CA GLN A 253 7.27 15.68 7.36
C GLN A 253 6.95 14.65 8.44
N ILE A 254 5.98 13.77 8.21
CA ILE A 254 5.62 12.72 9.18
C ILE A 254 6.80 11.74 9.39
N LEU A 255 7.53 11.41 8.32
CA LEU A 255 8.72 10.57 8.43
C LEU A 255 9.83 11.25 9.25
N LEU A 256 10.03 12.56 9.05
CA LEU A 256 10.97 13.35 9.83
C LEU A 256 10.54 13.49 11.30
N ASP A 257 9.23 13.68 11.55
CA ASP A 257 8.68 13.73 12.91
C ASP A 257 8.88 12.40 13.63
N LEU A 258 8.66 11.27 12.95
CA LEU A 258 8.96 9.95 13.50
C LEU A 258 10.45 9.79 13.82
N LEU A 259 11.34 10.10 12.87
CA LEU A 259 12.78 9.95 13.05
C LEU A 259 13.34 10.90 14.12
N CYS A 260 13.07 12.20 13.96
CA CYS A 260 13.68 13.24 14.80
C CYS A 260 12.92 13.48 16.10
N GLY A 261 11.59 13.36 16.06
CA GLY A 261 10.71 13.53 17.22
C GLY A 261 10.65 12.27 18.08
N ASP A 262 10.04 11.21 17.55
CA ASP A 262 9.73 10.01 18.33
C ASP A 262 10.95 9.12 18.58
N LEU A 263 11.89 9.03 17.61
CA LEU A 263 13.05 8.14 17.70
C LEU A 263 14.37 8.85 18.07
N GLY A 264 14.34 10.17 18.26
CA GLY A 264 15.49 10.94 18.71
C GLY A 264 16.69 10.87 17.76
N VAL A 265 16.47 10.76 16.46
CA VAL A 265 17.53 10.77 15.45
C VAL A 265 17.87 12.21 15.11
N SER A 266 19.15 12.58 15.26
CA SER A 266 19.63 13.90 14.82
C SER A 266 20.24 13.78 13.43
N LEU A 267 19.56 14.33 12.43
CA LEU A 267 20.03 14.30 11.04
C LEU A 267 20.89 15.54 10.74
N THR A 268 22.06 15.32 10.19
CA THR A 268 22.80 16.42 9.53
C THR A 268 22.09 16.84 8.25
N LYS A 269 22.39 18.04 7.74
CA LYS A 269 21.83 18.50 6.45
C LYS A 269 22.05 17.48 5.33
N ALA A 270 23.27 16.96 5.21
CA ALA A 270 23.60 15.96 4.19
C ALA A 270 22.81 14.65 4.35
N GLN A 271 22.57 14.21 5.59
CA GLN A 271 21.73 13.03 5.85
C GLN A 271 20.26 13.29 5.52
N ALA A 272 19.73 14.47 5.82
CA ALA A 272 18.35 14.84 5.45
C ALA A 272 18.18 14.90 3.93
N GLU A 273 19.11 15.54 3.21
CA GLU A 273 19.13 15.58 1.73
C GLU A 273 19.21 14.17 1.14
N ARG A 274 20.04 13.29 1.69
CA ARG A 274 20.16 11.89 1.27
C ARG A 274 18.86 11.12 1.52
N LEU A 275 18.23 11.29 2.67
CA LEU A 275 16.93 10.66 2.99
C LEU A 275 15.85 11.07 1.98
N ILE A 276 15.74 12.37 1.68
CA ILE A 276 14.78 12.91 0.71
C ILE A 276 15.03 12.29 -0.68
N GLY A 277 16.29 12.25 -1.11
CA GLY A 277 16.68 11.64 -2.38
C GLY A 277 16.29 10.17 -2.48
N LEU A 278 16.63 9.38 -1.45
CA LEU A 278 16.29 7.96 -1.38
C LEU A 278 14.77 7.71 -1.37
N TYR A 279 14.02 8.55 -0.63
CA TYR A 279 12.56 8.46 -0.59
C TYR A 279 11.94 8.74 -1.96
N ALA A 280 12.42 9.77 -2.66
CA ALA A 280 11.96 10.12 -4.00
C ALA A 280 12.29 9.02 -5.02
N GLU A 281 13.50 8.45 -4.97
CA GLU A 281 13.91 7.35 -5.84
C GLU A 281 13.07 6.09 -5.59
N LEU A 282 12.86 5.73 -4.30
CA LEU A 282 12.04 4.59 -3.92
C LEU A 282 10.59 4.78 -4.39
N ASN A 283 10.01 5.98 -4.18
CA ASN A 283 8.67 6.29 -4.66
C ASN A 283 8.56 6.12 -6.19
N ASN A 284 9.48 6.70 -6.95
CA ASN A 284 9.39 6.72 -8.40
C ASN A 284 9.58 5.34 -9.04
N ARG A 285 10.35 4.45 -8.42
CA ARG A 285 10.73 3.15 -8.97
C ARG A 285 10.03 1.96 -8.34
N SER A 286 9.22 2.19 -7.29
CA SER A 286 8.44 1.12 -6.68
C SER A 286 7.07 0.96 -7.36
N ARG A 287 6.57 -0.28 -7.39
CA ARG A 287 5.20 -0.55 -7.77
C ARG A 287 4.28 -0.17 -6.64
N LEU A 288 3.32 0.72 -6.93
CA LEU A 288 2.48 1.31 -5.91
C LEU A 288 1.04 0.83 -6.00
N TRP A 289 0.43 0.52 -4.87
CA TRP A 289 -0.98 0.16 -4.78
C TRP A 289 -1.88 1.25 -5.34
N LEU A 290 -1.63 2.51 -4.97
CA LEU A 290 -2.39 3.66 -5.47
C LEU A 290 -2.34 3.83 -6.99
N ASN A 291 -1.39 3.17 -7.65
CA ASN A 291 -1.23 3.14 -9.09
C ASN A 291 -1.58 1.79 -9.72
N ARG A 292 -2.27 0.91 -8.99
CA ARG A 292 -2.61 -0.45 -9.43
C ARG A 292 -1.39 -1.21 -9.98
N GLY A 293 -0.26 -1.14 -9.26
CA GLY A 293 0.97 -1.82 -9.59
C GLY A 293 1.86 -1.12 -10.63
N TRP A 294 1.47 0.02 -11.18
CA TRP A 294 2.37 0.84 -11.99
C TRP A 294 3.37 1.59 -11.13
N ARG A 295 4.58 1.74 -11.65
CA ARG A 295 5.56 2.65 -11.06
C ARG A 295 5.28 4.09 -11.53
N PRO A 296 5.48 5.11 -10.69
CA PRO A 296 5.31 6.51 -11.11
C PRO A 296 6.13 6.90 -12.34
N ASP A 297 7.37 6.39 -12.48
CA ASP A 297 8.22 6.68 -13.65
C ASP A 297 7.71 6.03 -14.95
N GLU A 298 6.96 4.91 -14.86
CA GLU A 298 6.28 4.30 -16.01
C GLU A 298 5.05 5.12 -16.43
N MET A 299 4.30 5.65 -15.46
CA MET A 299 3.10 6.45 -15.74
C MET A 299 3.42 7.81 -16.38
N GLY A 300 4.61 8.37 -16.12
CA GLY A 300 5.05 9.62 -16.71
C GLY A 300 5.61 9.49 -18.13
N ARG A 301 5.98 8.28 -18.57
CA ARG A 301 6.61 8.01 -19.89
C ARG A 301 5.66 7.44 -20.94
N GLY A 302 4.47 7.00 -20.51
CA GLY A 302 3.50 6.36 -21.38
C GLY A 302 2.18 7.08 -21.38
N ARG A 303 1.47 7.04 -22.52
CA ARG A 303 0.08 7.44 -22.61
C ARG A 303 -0.67 6.96 -21.38
N ARG A 304 -1.30 7.89 -20.65
CA ARG A 304 -2.26 7.51 -19.61
C ARG A 304 -3.34 6.68 -20.29
N PRO A 305 -3.48 5.37 -19.95
CA PRO A 305 -4.55 4.57 -20.53
C PRO A 305 -5.89 5.26 -20.20
N GLY A 306 -6.67 5.57 -21.21
CA GLY A 306 -7.94 6.26 -21.06
C GLY A 306 -7.94 7.74 -21.43
N LEU A 307 -6.79 8.38 -21.70
CA LEU A 307 -6.78 9.69 -22.34
C LEU A 307 -7.00 9.52 -23.84
N PRO A 308 -7.84 10.34 -24.47
CA PRO A 308 -8.04 10.29 -25.92
C PRO A 308 -6.72 10.67 -26.62
N GLU A 309 -6.44 9.99 -27.74
CA GLU A 309 -5.27 10.34 -28.57
C GLU A 309 -5.37 11.75 -29.13
N ARG A 310 -6.60 12.22 -29.27
CA ARG A 310 -6.94 13.51 -29.85
C ARG A 310 -8.01 14.17 -28.97
N LEU A 311 -7.83 15.44 -28.74
CA LEU A 311 -8.77 16.27 -27.99
C LEU A 311 -9.25 17.39 -28.91
N SER A 312 -10.55 17.48 -29.16
CA SER A 312 -11.11 18.64 -29.86
C SER A 312 -11.39 19.76 -28.86
N ALA A 313 -10.96 20.96 -29.17
CA ALA A 313 -11.21 22.12 -28.35
C ALA A 313 -12.69 22.54 -28.49
N GLY A 314 -13.47 22.42 -27.41
CA GLY A 314 -14.82 22.96 -27.37
C GLY A 314 -14.83 24.49 -27.51
N PRO A 315 -16.01 25.11 -27.85
CA PRO A 315 -16.09 26.53 -28.14
C PRO A 315 -15.54 27.47 -27.04
N GLY A 316 -15.69 27.08 -25.79
CA GLY A 316 -15.17 27.88 -24.65
C GLY A 316 -13.64 27.83 -24.55
N LEU A 317 -13.03 26.71 -24.84
CA LEU A 317 -11.58 26.52 -24.83
C LEU A 317 -10.94 27.22 -26.05
N LYS A 318 -11.55 27.14 -27.24
CA LYS A 318 -11.14 27.87 -28.44
C LYS A 318 -11.07 29.37 -28.16
N LYS A 319 -12.13 29.94 -27.58
CA LYS A 319 -12.21 31.37 -27.22
C LYS A 319 -11.13 31.78 -26.20
N LEU A 320 -10.84 30.93 -25.21
CA LEU A 320 -9.77 31.18 -24.26
C LEU A 320 -8.39 31.19 -24.92
N MET A 321 -8.13 30.23 -25.80
CA MET A 321 -6.86 30.10 -26.53
C MET A 321 -6.65 31.24 -27.55
N GLU A 322 -7.72 31.79 -28.12
CA GLU A 322 -7.67 32.97 -28.98
C GLU A 322 -7.34 34.26 -28.21
N GLN A 323 -7.79 34.36 -26.97
CA GLN A 323 -7.60 35.54 -26.11
C GLN A 323 -6.22 35.57 -25.43
N ASP A 324 -5.58 34.42 -25.20
CA ASP A 324 -4.26 34.31 -24.56
C ASP A 324 -3.36 33.31 -25.28
N PRO A 325 -2.51 33.80 -26.20
CA PRO A 325 -1.55 32.96 -26.92
C PRO A 325 -0.52 32.25 -26.01
N GLY A 326 -0.22 32.84 -24.84
CA GLY A 326 0.69 32.23 -23.87
C GLY A 326 0.04 31.02 -23.18
N ALA A 327 -1.24 31.15 -22.78
CA ALA A 327 -2.02 30.03 -22.23
C ALA A 327 -2.21 28.91 -23.27
N ARG A 328 -2.38 29.26 -24.56
CA ARG A 328 -2.43 28.29 -25.65
C ARG A 328 -1.14 27.47 -25.74
N ALA A 329 0.01 28.12 -25.82
CA ALA A 329 1.31 27.45 -25.95
C ALA A 329 1.62 26.55 -24.75
N GLU A 330 1.27 26.97 -23.54
CA GLU A 330 1.44 26.16 -22.33
C GLU A 330 0.49 24.94 -22.33
N PHE A 331 -0.77 25.12 -22.74
CA PHE A 331 -1.75 24.05 -22.84
C PHE A 331 -1.34 23.00 -23.88
N GLU A 332 -0.92 23.43 -25.10
CA GLU A 332 -0.42 22.54 -26.14
C GLU A 332 0.81 21.76 -25.69
N ARG A 333 1.75 22.43 -24.99
CA ARG A 333 2.93 21.75 -24.42
C ARG A 333 2.53 20.68 -23.40
N ARG A 334 1.58 20.97 -22.49
CA ARG A 334 1.08 20.00 -21.50
C ARG A 334 0.36 18.82 -22.17
N LEU A 335 -0.38 19.07 -23.26
CA LEU A 335 -1.01 17.99 -24.03
C LEU A 335 0.04 17.13 -24.76
N ALA A 336 1.07 17.76 -25.34
CA ALA A 336 2.17 17.06 -25.99
C ALA A 336 2.95 16.19 -24.99
N ASP A 337 3.19 16.68 -23.76
CA ASP A 337 3.81 15.91 -22.66
C ASP A 337 2.95 14.70 -22.26
N LEU A 338 1.65 14.76 -22.49
CA LEU A 338 0.69 13.67 -22.25
C LEU A 338 0.50 12.76 -23.50
N GLY A 339 1.14 13.08 -24.62
CA GLY A 339 0.98 12.35 -25.89
C GLY A 339 -0.37 12.58 -26.57
N ILE A 340 -1.05 13.70 -26.25
CA ILE A 340 -2.37 14.07 -26.79
C ILE A 340 -2.18 15.13 -27.87
N VAL A 341 -2.83 14.94 -29.01
CA VAL A 341 -2.87 15.93 -30.10
C VAL A 341 -4.15 16.76 -29.99
N LEU A 342 -4.02 18.07 -29.97
CA LEU A 342 -5.18 18.96 -30.07
C LEU A 342 -5.64 19.01 -31.54
N GLU A 343 -6.89 18.62 -31.81
CA GLU A 343 -7.51 18.81 -33.14
C GLU A 343 -8.11 20.20 -33.24
N GLU A 344 -7.67 20.93 -34.26
CA GLU A 344 -8.31 22.16 -34.70
C GLU A 344 -9.38 21.79 -35.73
N ASP A 345 -10.67 21.77 -35.34
CA ASP A 345 -11.79 21.71 -36.26
C ASP A 345 -12.01 23.04 -36.97
#